data_d43d821df628b85e3ad4a2c7bb6c710f
#
_entry.id   d43d821df628b85e3ad4a2c7bb6c710f
#
_cell.length_a   1.000
_cell.length_b   1.000
_cell.length_c   1.000
_cell.angle_alpha   90.00
_cell.angle_beta   90.00
_cell.angle_gamma   90.00
#
_symmetry.space_group_name_H-M   'P 1'
#
loop_
_entity.id
_entity.type
_entity.pdbx_description
1 polymer ?
#
loop_
_entity_poly.entity_id
_entity_poly.type
_entity_poly.pdbx_seq_one_letter_code
_entity_poly.pdbx_strand_id
1 'polypeptide(L)'
;MDIRPLTLVLKRIRHIRKSKSINMESKVKLSYAALSLASLCAACGNGKNQQEAERPNVIVFLVDDMGLMDTQVPFLTDGKGNPVRYPLNDWYRTHNMERLANQGIRFSTFYAQSVSSPTRACIITGQNATRHRTTNWINAETNNKTPYGPSDWNWQGIKKEGVTLPGVLRQAGYRTIHVGKAHFGCAGSEGEDPRNIGFDVNIAGSGIGQPGSYYGEHGYGHIKGNKTRAVPGLEKYHGTETFLSDALTLEANEQISKSVEEGKPFFLYMAHYAVHTPFEADKRFVDHYTSPDKPDNAKAFATLIEGMDKSLGDIMDKLEVLGIAENTLIIFLGDNGSDAPLGEEKGHFSSAPLRGKKGTEYEGGMRAPFIAAWASPDKENPLQQRLPIPQGAIQEQLATVMDIYPTVLSLSGVKNPETHIVDGFNLKTQLGGKSDESRPERFLMHFPHAHRGNYFTSFRNGDWKLIYWYNPETPDKPTYELYNLKEDPFEMEDLTASRKDKLSSMIKEMSQQLADEGALYPEDKEGNAIRPVL
;
A
#
# COMPACT_ATOMS: atom_id res chain seq x y z
N MET A 1 -57.40 15.24 -17.42
CA MET A 1 -57.67 16.01 -16.18
C MET A 1 -56.36 16.04 -15.41
N ASP A 2 -55.67 17.00 -15.15
CA ASP A 2 -55.56 18.43 -15.47
C ASP A 2 -54.10 18.76 -15.14
N ILE A 3 -53.35 19.21 -16.14
CA ILE A 3 -51.97 19.67 -16.03
C ILE A 3 -52.05 21.15 -15.68
N ARG A 4 -51.54 21.61 -14.56
CA ARG A 4 -51.13 23.02 -14.37
C ARG A 4 -50.00 23.17 -13.32
N PRO A 5 -49.21 24.30 -13.39
CA PRO A 5 -47.79 24.18 -13.60
C PRO A 5 -46.95 24.82 -12.48
N LEU A 6 -45.71 24.39 -12.39
CA LEU A 6 -44.61 25.02 -11.66
C LEU A 6 -44.20 26.36 -12.28
N THR A 7 -44.89 27.46 -11.94
CA THR A 7 -44.50 28.81 -12.40
C THR A 7 -44.70 29.88 -11.32
N LEU A 8 -44.35 29.59 -10.06
CA LEU A 8 -44.52 30.59 -8.98
C LEU A 8 -43.32 30.78 -8.05
N VAL A 9 -42.14 30.29 -8.38
CA VAL A 9 -40.93 30.45 -7.51
C VAL A 9 -39.87 31.40 -8.11
N LEU A 10 -40.00 31.82 -9.36
CA LEU A 10 -39.01 32.68 -10.03
C LEU A 10 -39.34 34.18 -10.06
N LYS A 11 -40.34 34.68 -9.32
CA LYS A 11 -40.72 36.11 -9.29
C LYS A 11 -40.39 36.86 -7.98
N ARG A 12 -39.63 36.29 -7.05
CA ARG A 12 -39.29 36.96 -5.76
C ARG A 12 -37.85 37.40 -5.57
N ILE A 13 -36.96 37.26 -6.56
CA ILE A 13 -35.53 37.64 -6.45
C ILE A 13 -35.17 38.88 -7.31
N ARG A 14 -36.13 39.62 -7.84
CA ARG A 14 -35.85 40.79 -8.69
C ARG A 14 -36.21 42.15 -8.10
N HIS A 15 -36.47 42.30 -6.78
CA HIS A 15 -36.95 43.56 -6.19
C HIS A 15 -36.12 44.13 -5.03
N ILE A 16 -34.84 43.73 -4.85
CA ILE A 16 -33.94 44.35 -3.86
C ILE A 16 -32.63 44.80 -4.54
N ARG A 17 -32.77 45.62 -5.57
CA ARG A 17 -31.65 46.39 -6.14
C ARG A 17 -32.14 47.70 -6.75
N LYS A 18 -32.76 48.58 -5.93
CA LYS A 18 -32.93 50.02 -6.24
C LYS A 18 -33.37 50.74 -4.98
N SER A 19 -32.41 51.22 -4.19
CA SER A 19 -32.48 52.47 -3.41
C SER A 19 -31.28 52.55 -2.46
N LYS A 20 -30.31 53.37 -2.82
CA LYS A 20 -29.70 54.38 -1.94
C LYS A 20 -28.44 54.92 -2.61
N SER A 21 -28.69 55.87 -3.52
CA SER A 21 -27.74 56.93 -3.81
C SER A 21 -28.14 58.09 -2.92
N ILE A 22 -27.40 58.44 -1.90
CA ILE A 22 -27.48 59.76 -1.22
C ILE A 22 -26.10 60.06 -0.60
N ASN A 23 -25.56 61.17 -1.12
CA ASN A 23 -24.64 62.15 -0.55
C ASN A 23 -23.21 61.74 -0.14
N MET A 24 -22.37 62.16 -1.05
CA MET A 24 -20.95 62.41 -0.90
C MET A 24 -20.75 63.92 -0.76
N GLU A 25 -20.77 64.49 0.46
CA GLU A 25 -20.36 65.90 0.71
C GLU A 25 -20.18 66.28 2.20
N SER A 26 -19.82 65.39 3.10
CA SER A 26 -19.52 65.79 4.50
C SER A 26 -18.47 64.95 5.21
N LYS A 27 -17.30 64.65 4.59
CA LYS A 27 -16.16 64.00 5.26
C LYS A 27 -14.80 64.49 4.78
N VAL A 28 -14.58 65.79 4.71
CA VAL A 28 -13.28 66.41 4.36
C VAL A 28 -12.73 67.27 5.52
N LYS A 29 -13.01 66.99 6.76
CA LYS A 29 -12.39 67.71 7.90
C LYS A 29 -11.99 66.84 9.10
N LEU A 30 -11.66 65.55 8.91
CA LEU A 30 -11.12 64.71 10.01
C LEU A 30 -9.91 63.87 9.59
N SER A 31 -9.09 64.33 8.64
CA SER A 31 -7.99 63.58 8.06
C SER A 31 -6.59 64.14 8.32
N TYR A 32 -6.39 65.03 9.29
CA TYR A 32 -5.04 65.56 9.62
C TYR A 32 -4.56 65.28 11.03
N ALA A 33 -5.28 64.50 11.84
CA ALA A 33 -4.84 64.13 13.22
C ALA A 33 -4.51 62.65 13.37
N ALA A 34 -4.61 61.83 12.32
CA ALA A 34 -4.31 60.38 12.36
C ALA A 34 -3.02 59.95 11.62
N LEU A 35 -2.26 60.92 11.07
CA LEU A 35 -1.05 60.64 10.29
C LEU A 35 0.26 60.76 11.10
N SER A 36 0.24 61.04 12.39
CA SER A 36 1.46 61.21 13.22
C SER A 36 1.65 60.12 14.30
N LEU A 37 0.79 59.10 14.37
CA LEU A 37 0.97 57.94 15.26
C LEU A 37 1.23 56.61 14.55
N ALA A 38 1.26 56.59 13.19
CA ALA A 38 1.48 55.39 12.41
C ALA A 38 2.96 55.16 12.00
N SER A 39 3.88 56.05 12.43
CA SER A 39 5.30 55.98 12.02
C SER A 39 6.26 55.48 13.10
N LEU A 40 5.78 54.97 14.23
CA LEU A 40 6.63 54.42 15.29
C LEU A 40 6.43 52.91 15.58
N CYS A 41 5.55 52.23 14.81
CA CYS A 41 5.42 50.75 14.95
C CYS A 41 5.91 49.96 13.72
N ALA A 42 6.70 50.58 12.85
CA ALA A 42 7.21 49.92 11.62
C ALA A 42 8.67 49.42 11.77
N ALA A 43 9.17 49.21 13.00
CA ALA A 43 10.56 48.78 13.22
C ALA A 43 10.71 47.52 14.10
N CYS A 44 9.66 46.70 14.25
CA CYS A 44 9.79 45.36 14.84
C CYS A 44 8.82 44.42 14.17
N GLY A 45 9.32 43.63 13.21
CA GLY A 45 8.51 42.54 12.67
C GLY A 45 8.76 42.22 11.19
N ASN A 46 10.01 42.20 10.74
CA ASN A 46 10.34 41.38 9.59
C ASN A 46 10.47 39.90 10.02
N GLY A 47 9.44 39.40 10.69
CA GLY A 47 9.16 37.99 10.64
C GLY A 47 8.66 37.70 9.23
N LYS A 48 9.50 37.16 8.36
CA LYS A 48 9.05 36.46 7.17
C LYS A 48 8.01 35.47 7.69
N ASN A 49 6.72 35.71 7.43
CA ASN A 49 5.76 34.64 7.33
C ASN A 49 6.32 33.71 6.23
N GLN A 50 7.15 32.76 6.61
CA GLN A 50 7.30 31.54 5.82
C GLN A 50 5.87 30.98 5.83
N GLN A 51 5.13 31.23 4.77
CA GLN A 51 3.94 30.47 4.45
C GLN A 51 4.38 29.02 4.59
N GLU A 52 3.92 28.33 5.64
CA GLU A 52 4.20 26.90 5.79
C GLU A 52 3.81 26.26 4.46
N ALA A 53 4.79 25.62 3.82
CA ALA A 53 4.55 25.03 2.53
C ALA A 53 3.38 24.06 2.67
N GLU A 54 2.34 24.26 1.88
CA GLU A 54 1.15 23.42 1.85
C GLU A 54 1.58 21.96 1.74
N ARG A 55 1.01 21.09 2.59
CA ARG A 55 1.37 19.67 2.70
C ARG A 55 0.29 18.82 2.08
N PRO A 56 0.62 17.80 1.27
CA PRO A 56 -0.39 16.94 0.68
C PRO A 56 -1.04 16.03 1.71
N ASN A 57 -2.28 15.65 1.50
CA ASN A 57 -2.83 14.46 2.08
C ASN A 57 -2.25 13.24 1.37
N VAL A 58 -2.05 12.16 2.11
CA VAL A 58 -1.52 10.90 1.55
C VAL A 58 -2.40 9.74 1.97
N ILE A 59 -2.83 8.95 0.99
CA ILE A 59 -3.53 7.69 1.19
C ILE A 59 -2.64 6.56 0.70
N VAL A 60 -2.29 5.62 1.58
CA VAL A 60 -1.76 4.31 1.22
C VAL A 60 -2.93 3.35 1.22
N PHE A 61 -3.36 2.93 0.03
CA PHE A 61 -4.45 2.00 -0.18
C PHE A 61 -3.87 0.61 -0.42
N LEU A 62 -3.88 -0.23 0.61
CA LEU A 62 -3.25 -1.54 0.62
C LEU A 62 -4.29 -2.65 0.55
N VAL A 63 -4.08 -3.59 -0.37
CA VAL A 63 -4.97 -4.74 -0.59
C VAL A 63 -4.26 -6.03 -0.18
N ASP A 64 -4.92 -6.83 0.65
CA ASP A 64 -4.39 -8.08 1.18
C ASP A 64 -4.47 -9.20 0.13
N ASP A 65 -3.38 -9.92 -0.11
CA ASP A 65 -3.28 -11.04 -1.06
C ASP A 65 -3.58 -10.70 -2.53
N MET A 66 -3.47 -9.45 -2.93
CA MET A 66 -3.65 -9.03 -4.32
C MET A 66 -2.32 -9.03 -5.06
N GLY A 67 -2.14 -9.99 -5.96
CA GLY A 67 -0.98 -10.05 -6.86
C GLY A 67 -1.12 -9.14 -8.09
N LEU A 68 -0.02 -9.04 -8.84
CA LEU A 68 0.09 -8.16 -10.01
C LEU A 68 -0.98 -8.43 -11.09
N MET A 69 -1.46 -9.67 -11.18
CA MET A 69 -2.38 -10.11 -12.22
C MET A 69 -3.86 -10.09 -11.79
N ASP A 70 -4.17 -9.77 -10.53
CA ASP A 70 -5.53 -9.79 -9.99
C ASP A 70 -6.31 -8.50 -10.31
N THR A 71 -6.20 -8.00 -11.54
CA THR A 71 -6.78 -6.73 -11.98
C THR A 71 -6.99 -6.69 -13.48
N GLN A 72 -7.92 -5.86 -13.95
CA GLN A 72 -8.05 -5.58 -15.39
C GLN A 72 -6.95 -4.66 -15.93
N VAL A 73 -6.20 -3.97 -15.07
CA VAL A 73 -5.11 -3.06 -15.47
C VAL A 73 -3.89 -3.87 -15.90
N PRO A 74 -3.40 -3.76 -17.14
CA PRO A 74 -2.21 -4.45 -17.58
C PRO A 74 -0.96 -3.78 -17.02
N PHE A 75 -0.26 -4.46 -16.11
CA PHE A 75 0.99 -3.98 -15.52
C PHE A 75 2.24 -4.45 -16.27
N LEU A 76 2.20 -5.67 -16.84
CA LEU A 76 3.33 -6.21 -17.59
C LEU A 76 3.48 -5.50 -18.92
N THR A 77 4.74 -5.34 -19.37
CA THR A 77 5.10 -4.67 -20.62
C THR A 77 5.82 -5.61 -21.58
N ASP A 78 5.78 -5.27 -22.86
CA ASP A 78 6.63 -5.89 -23.88
C ASP A 78 8.05 -5.27 -23.85
N GLY A 79 8.97 -5.79 -24.66
CA GLY A 79 10.33 -5.27 -24.74
C GLY A 79 10.45 -3.81 -25.26
N LYS A 80 9.32 -3.13 -25.51
CA LYS A 80 9.25 -1.73 -25.95
C LYS A 80 8.53 -0.83 -24.93
N GLY A 81 8.16 -1.38 -23.76
CA GLY A 81 7.44 -0.66 -22.72
C GLY A 81 5.93 -0.52 -22.94
N ASN A 82 5.35 -1.20 -23.95
CA ASN A 82 3.91 -1.18 -24.14
C ASN A 82 3.23 -2.18 -23.19
N PRO A 83 2.05 -1.85 -22.62
CA PRO A 83 1.32 -2.76 -21.74
C PRO A 83 0.82 -4.00 -22.51
N VAL A 84 0.97 -5.16 -21.89
CA VAL A 84 0.49 -6.45 -22.44
C VAL A 84 -0.63 -6.98 -21.56
N ARG A 85 -1.76 -7.33 -22.20
CA ARG A 85 -2.89 -7.96 -21.51
C ARG A 85 -2.76 -9.48 -21.54
N TYR A 86 -3.14 -10.10 -20.44
CA TYR A 86 -3.21 -11.55 -20.27
C TYR A 86 -4.62 -11.98 -19.85
N PRO A 87 -4.99 -13.26 -19.96
CA PRO A 87 -6.36 -13.71 -19.67
C PRO A 87 -6.91 -13.34 -18.29
N LEU A 88 -6.06 -13.23 -17.27
CA LEU A 88 -6.49 -12.77 -15.94
C LEU A 88 -6.92 -11.30 -15.94
N ASN A 89 -6.32 -10.44 -16.77
CA ASN A 89 -6.76 -9.05 -16.92
C ASN A 89 -8.16 -8.92 -17.55
N ASP A 90 -8.65 -9.96 -18.22
CA ASP A 90 -9.99 -9.98 -18.80
C ASP A 90 -11.03 -10.64 -17.86
N TRP A 91 -10.56 -11.32 -16.80
CA TRP A 91 -11.40 -11.94 -15.79
C TRP A 91 -11.88 -10.96 -14.72
N TYR A 92 -10.96 -10.12 -14.18
CA TYR A 92 -11.28 -9.20 -13.11
C TYR A 92 -11.89 -7.88 -13.61
N ARG A 93 -12.69 -7.23 -12.74
CA ARG A 93 -13.30 -5.92 -12.99
C ARG A 93 -12.79 -4.93 -11.95
N THR A 94 -11.92 -4.03 -12.37
CA THR A 94 -11.26 -3.04 -11.49
C THR A 94 -11.23 -1.67 -12.17
N HIS A 95 -12.41 -1.13 -12.45
CA HIS A 95 -12.59 0.12 -13.18
C HIS A 95 -12.01 1.34 -12.47
N ASN A 96 -12.03 1.34 -11.13
CA ASN A 96 -11.48 2.45 -10.33
C ASN A 96 -9.95 2.37 -10.25
N MET A 97 -9.36 1.17 -10.22
CA MET A 97 -7.92 1.03 -10.41
C MET A 97 -7.49 1.52 -11.79
N GLU A 98 -8.26 1.24 -12.83
CA GLU A 98 -8.00 1.76 -14.17
C GLU A 98 -8.13 3.28 -14.22
N ARG A 99 -9.18 3.86 -13.57
CA ARG A 99 -9.32 5.31 -13.39
C ARG A 99 -8.08 5.90 -12.72
N LEU A 100 -7.63 5.32 -11.60
CA LEU A 100 -6.45 5.78 -10.86
C LEU A 100 -5.18 5.65 -11.72
N ALA A 101 -4.99 4.53 -12.43
CA ALA A 101 -3.84 4.31 -13.31
C ALA A 101 -3.79 5.33 -14.47
N ASN A 102 -4.96 5.70 -15.01
CA ASN A 102 -5.07 6.71 -16.05
C ASN A 102 -4.82 8.13 -15.54
N GLN A 103 -5.04 8.40 -14.25
CA GLN A 103 -4.74 9.68 -13.60
C GLN A 103 -3.27 9.82 -13.19
N GLY A 104 -2.51 8.72 -13.11
CA GLY A 104 -1.16 8.72 -12.62
C GLY A 104 -0.22 7.75 -13.34
N ILE A 105 0.66 7.15 -12.57
CA ILE A 105 1.69 6.22 -13.04
C ILE A 105 1.56 4.87 -12.34
N ARG A 106 1.70 3.77 -13.09
CA ARG A 106 1.80 2.42 -12.55
C ARG A 106 3.19 1.84 -12.78
N PHE A 107 3.62 0.95 -11.91
CA PHE A 107 4.93 0.30 -12.01
C PHE A 107 4.79 -1.13 -12.51
N SER A 108 5.49 -1.47 -13.58
CA SER A 108 5.53 -2.85 -14.08
C SER A 108 6.42 -3.74 -13.22
N THR A 109 7.34 -3.16 -12.45
CA THR A 109 8.34 -3.86 -11.64
C THR A 109 8.33 -3.32 -10.20
N PHE A 110 7.29 -3.69 -9.44
CA PHE A 110 7.18 -3.32 -8.02
C PHE A 110 7.15 -4.58 -7.14
N TYR A 111 7.98 -4.60 -6.09
CA TYR A 111 8.13 -5.73 -5.20
C TYR A 111 7.59 -5.49 -3.80
N ALA A 112 6.81 -6.44 -3.33
CA ALA A 112 6.47 -6.65 -1.93
C ALA A 112 7.21 -7.88 -1.38
N GLN A 113 7.16 -8.10 -0.08
CA GLN A 113 7.56 -9.39 0.50
C GLN A 113 6.51 -10.45 0.11
N SER A 114 6.85 -11.73 0.19
CA SER A 114 5.92 -12.78 -0.29
C SER A 114 4.77 -13.10 0.68
N VAL A 115 4.73 -12.47 1.86
CA VAL A 115 3.64 -12.57 2.85
C VAL A 115 3.39 -11.23 3.55
N SER A 116 2.22 -11.10 4.19
CA SER A 116 1.65 -9.82 4.65
C SER A 116 2.47 -9.07 5.72
N SER A 117 2.82 -9.69 6.87
CA SER A 117 3.44 -8.95 7.98
C SER A 117 4.78 -8.32 7.64
N PRO A 118 5.72 -9.01 6.94
CA PRO A 118 6.96 -8.39 6.49
C PRO A 118 6.73 -7.16 5.61
N THR A 119 5.82 -7.25 4.62
CA THR A 119 5.49 -6.12 3.75
C THR A 119 4.97 -4.92 4.54
N ARG A 120 4.01 -5.15 5.45
CA ARG A 120 3.40 -4.08 6.25
C ARG A 120 4.42 -3.41 7.16
N ALA A 121 5.31 -4.19 7.76
CA ALA A 121 6.44 -3.66 8.51
C ALA A 121 7.42 -2.87 7.63
N CYS A 122 7.77 -3.36 6.43
CA CYS A 122 8.61 -2.64 5.47
C CYS A 122 8.01 -1.27 5.09
N ILE A 123 6.70 -1.19 4.81
CA ILE A 123 6.03 0.06 4.43
C ILE A 123 6.16 1.12 5.53
N ILE A 124 5.92 0.75 6.80
CA ILE A 124 5.87 1.74 7.87
C ILE A 124 7.22 2.01 8.54
N THR A 125 8.24 1.18 8.29
CA THR A 125 9.60 1.41 8.79
C THR A 125 10.58 1.86 7.72
N GLY A 126 10.30 1.62 6.43
CA GLY A 126 11.25 1.82 5.34
C GLY A 126 12.43 0.84 5.36
N GLN A 127 12.35 -0.20 6.20
CA GLN A 127 13.41 -1.20 6.38
C GLN A 127 13.07 -2.50 5.66
N ASN A 128 14.11 -3.23 5.24
CA ASN A 128 13.95 -4.59 4.74
C ASN A 128 13.53 -5.55 5.87
N ALA A 129 12.81 -6.60 5.52
CA ALA A 129 12.38 -7.65 6.45
C ALA A 129 13.56 -8.29 7.21
N THR A 130 14.71 -8.42 6.59
CA THR A 130 15.96 -8.89 7.22
C THR A 130 16.41 -7.98 8.37
N ARG A 131 16.29 -6.65 8.22
CA ARG A 131 16.71 -5.68 9.25
C ARG A 131 15.75 -5.62 10.42
N HIS A 132 14.43 -5.47 10.17
CA HIS A 132 13.44 -5.45 11.26
C HIS A 132 13.10 -6.85 11.77
N ARG A 133 13.61 -7.92 11.13
CA ARG A 133 13.50 -9.33 11.51
C ARG A 133 12.08 -9.91 11.56
N THR A 134 11.08 -9.21 11.06
CA THR A 134 9.76 -9.78 10.81
C THR A 134 9.81 -10.43 9.44
N THR A 135 10.31 -11.65 9.37
CA THR A 135 10.62 -12.37 8.12
C THR A 135 9.54 -13.39 7.73
N ASN A 136 8.49 -13.54 8.54
CA ASN A 136 7.34 -14.39 8.26
C ASN A 136 6.03 -13.66 8.60
N TRP A 137 4.88 -14.19 8.19
CA TRP A 137 3.59 -13.71 8.68
C TRP A 137 3.47 -13.97 10.19
N ILE A 138 2.91 -13.01 10.91
CA ILE A 138 2.74 -13.08 12.37
C ILE A 138 1.44 -13.81 12.66
N ASN A 139 1.49 -14.94 13.39
CA ASN A 139 0.30 -15.56 13.92
C ASN A 139 -0.18 -14.76 15.12
N ALA A 140 -1.50 -14.51 15.20
CA ALA A 140 -2.07 -13.74 16.31
C ALA A 140 -1.82 -14.39 17.69
N GLU A 141 -1.82 -15.73 17.76
CA GLU A 141 -1.74 -16.47 19.03
C GLU A 141 -0.34 -17.00 19.34
N THR A 142 0.48 -17.25 18.34
CA THR A 142 1.79 -17.92 18.48
C THR A 142 2.87 -17.25 17.62
N ASN A 143 4.12 -17.57 17.92
CA ASN A 143 5.25 -17.05 17.16
C ASN A 143 5.51 -17.76 15.82
N ASN A 144 4.59 -18.61 15.37
CA ASN A 144 4.69 -19.29 14.08
C ASN A 144 6.00 -20.08 13.87
N LYS A 145 6.45 -20.78 14.90
CA LYS A 145 7.67 -21.59 14.85
C LYS A 145 7.63 -22.62 13.73
N THR A 146 8.75 -22.77 13.04
CA THR A 146 8.99 -23.83 12.06
C THR A 146 10.17 -24.68 12.47
N PRO A 147 10.29 -25.95 12.02
CA PRO A 147 11.28 -26.90 12.55
C PRO A 147 12.72 -26.39 12.53
N TYR A 148 13.11 -25.66 11.50
CA TYR A 148 14.46 -25.13 11.27
C TYR A 148 14.48 -23.61 11.12
N GLY A 149 13.37 -22.93 11.42
CA GLY A 149 13.32 -21.46 11.37
C GLY A 149 14.05 -20.84 12.55
N PRO A 150 14.60 -19.62 12.38
CA PRO A 150 15.31 -18.94 13.47
C PRO A 150 14.35 -18.66 14.64
N SER A 151 14.81 -18.97 15.86
CA SER A 151 13.99 -18.80 17.06
C SER A 151 13.79 -17.33 17.44
N ASP A 152 14.72 -16.45 17.06
CA ASP A 152 14.77 -15.03 17.45
C ASP A 152 14.13 -14.10 16.42
N TRP A 153 13.41 -14.61 15.41
CA TRP A 153 12.72 -13.71 14.48
C TRP A 153 11.66 -12.87 15.21
N ASN A 154 11.44 -11.68 14.71
CA ASN A 154 10.56 -10.70 15.36
C ASN A 154 9.07 -10.99 15.10
N TRP A 155 8.54 -12.04 15.71
CA TRP A 155 7.12 -12.42 15.68
C TRP A 155 6.22 -11.52 16.53
N GLN A 156 6.79 -10.77 17.47
CA GLN A 156 6.05 -9.79 18.26
C GLN A 156 5.73 -8.53 17.45
N GLY A 157 6.46 -8.31 16.35
CA GLY A 157 6.21 -7.19 15.44
C GLY A 157 6.82 -5.87 15.90
N ILE A 158 6.20 -4.77 15.49
CA ILE A 158 6.71 -3.42 15.71
C ILE A 158 6.49 -3.00 17.15
N LYS A 159 7.54 -2.41 17.76
CA LYS A 159 7.50 -1.91 19.13
C LYS A 159 7.13 -0.42 19.17
N LYS A 160 6.61 0.01 20.32
CA LYS A 160 6.16 1.38 20.57
C LYS A 160 7.27 2.43 20.43
N GLU A 161 8.51 2.08 20.81
CA GLU A 161 9.66 2.97 20.66
C GLU A 161 10.22 2.98 19.23
N GLY A 162 9.71 2.12 18.33
CA GLY A 162 10.17 2.04 16.95
C GLY A 162 9.84 3.30 16.16
N VAL A 163 10.78 3.72 15.32
CA VAL A 163 10.52 4.79 14.35
C VAL A 163 9.64 4.26 13.24
N THR A 164 8.49 4.90 13.03
CA THR A 164 7.50 4.51 12.04
C THR A 164 7.03 5.71 11.23
N LEU A 165 6.63 5.48 9.99
CA LEU A 165 6.09 6.52 9.11
C LEU A 165 4.94 7.31 9.77
N PRO A 166 3.88 6.66 10.31
CA PRO A 166 2.81 7.40 11.00
C PRO A 166 3.32 8.15 12.23
N GLY A 167 4.27 7.60 12.98
CA GLY A 167 4.86 8.28 14.15
C GLY A 167 5.59 9.57 13.78
N VAL A 168 6.39 9.53 12.72
CA VAL A 168 7.14 10.70 12.21
C VAL A 168 6.18 11.74 11.63
N LEU A 169 5.18 11.31 10.85
CA LEU A 169 4.17 12.22 10.28
C LEU A 169 3.29 12.87 11.36
N ARG A 170 2.90 12.12 12.40
CA ARG A 170 2.15 12.66 13.54
C ARG A 170 2.92 13.78 14.27
N GLN A 171 4.21 13.57 14.52
CA GLN A 171 5.08 14.60 15.10
C GLN A 171 5.20 15.85 14.22
N ALA A 172 5.05 15.68 12.90
CA ALA A 172 5.03 16.77 11.94
C ALA A 172 3.65 17.43 11.77
N GLY A 173 2.64 17.05 12.55
CA GLY A 173 1.30 17.66 12.55
C GLY A 173 0.28 17.02 11.62
N TYR A 174 0.59 15.88 11.00
CA TYR A 174 -0.41 15.09 10.28
C TYR A 174 -1.39 14.42 11.25
N ARG A 175 -2.63 14.30 10.85
CA ARG A 175 -3.58 13.36 11.46
C ARG A 175 -3.35 12.00 10.84
N THR A 176 -2.94 11.00 11.66
CA THR A 176 -2.55 9.67 11.19
C THR A 176 -3.63 8.65 11.47
N ILE A 177 -4.14 8.00 10.42
CA ILE A 177 -5.36 7.20 10.43
C ILE A 177 -5.05 5.81 9.90
N HIS A 178 -5.39 4.79 10.68
CA HIS A 178 -5.38 3.39 10.28
C HIS A 178 -6.80 2.86 10.19
N VAL A 179 -7.15 2.25 9.06
CA VAL A 179 -8.45 1.57 8.85
C VAL A 179 -8.22 0.21 8.20
N GLY A 180 -8.70 -0.85 8.84
CA GLY A 180 -8.66 -2.22 8.33
C GLY A 180 -7.58 -3.09 8.95
N LYS A 181 -6.98 -4.00 8.17
CA LYS A 181 -5.98 -4.97 8.62
C LYS A 181 -4.68 -4.30 9.06
N ALA A 182 -4.31 -4.45 10.33
CA ALA A 182 -3.03 -3.99 10.86
C ALA A 182 -1.91 -5.02 10.67
N HIS A 183 -1.96 -6.12 11.39
CA HIS A 183 -1.01 -7.22 11.32
C HIS A 183 0.46 -6.80 11.53
N PHE A 184 0.67 -5.78 12.39
CA PHE A 184 1.99 -5.24 12.75
C PHE A 184 2.61 -5.94 13.96
N GLY A 185 1.85 -6.77 14.67
CA GLY A 185 2.25 -7.53 15.84
C GLY A 185 1.22 -8.59 16.20
N CYS A 186 1.59 -9.57 17.03
CA CYS A 186 0.68 -10.60 17.52
C CYS A 186 -0.25 -10.06 18.61
N ALA A 187 -1.26 -10.85 19.00
CA ALA A 187 -2.13 -10.52 20.12
C ALA A 187 -1.31 -10.32 21.42
N GLY A 188 -1.63 -9.27 22.16
CA GLY A 188 -0.94 -8.89 23.39
C GLY A 188 0.41 -8.21 23.21
N SER A 189 0.91 -8.04 21.96
CA SER A 189 2.10 -7.26 21.68
C SER A 189 1.78 -5.78 21.50
N GLU A 190 2.81 -4.92 21.55
CA GLU A 190 2.63 -3.47 21.35
C GLU A 190 2.12 -3.15 19.93
N GLY A 191 2.60 -3.89 18.93
CA GLY A 191 2.20 -3.73 17.52
C GLY A 191 0.79 -4.25 17.21
N GLU A 192 0.09 -4.88 18.15
CA GLU A 192 -1.30 -5.27 17.96
C GLU A 192 -2.19 -4.06 17.70
N ASP A 193 -1.97 -2.96 18.45
CA ASP A 193 -2.75 -1.73 18.30
C ASP A 193 -1.95 -0.67 17.52
N PRO A 194 -2.35 -0.31 16.30
CA PRO A 194 -1.72 0.75 15.51
C PRO A 194 -1.50 2.08 16.24
N ARG A 195 -2.29 2.40 17.26
CA ARG A 195 -2.11 3.63 18.04
C ARG A 195 -0.80 3.64 18.84
N ASN A 196 -0.30 2.47 19.22
CA ASN A 196 0.99 2.35 19.91
C ASN A 196 2.18 2.67 19.01
N ILE A 197 2.02 2.53 17.69
CA ILE A 197 3.09 2.68 16.72
C ILE A 197 2.94 3.94 15.85
N GLY A 198 2.16 4.93 16.32
CA GLY A 198 2.14 6.26 15.75
C GLY A 198 0.88 6.70 15.04
N PHE A 199 -0.15 5.87 14.95
CA PHE A 199 -1.46 6.31 14.45
C PHE A 199 -2.27 7.01 15.56
N ASP A 200 -3.00 8.08 15.20
CA ASP A 200 -3.95 8.75 16.09
C ASP A 200 -5.27 7.97 16.15
N VAL A 201 -5.66 7.35 15.04
CA VAL A 201 -6.91 6.61 14.88
C VAL A 201 -6.60 5.18 14.45
N ASN A 202 -7.28 4.22 15.07
CA ASN A 202 -7.30 2.82 14.67
C ASN A 202 -8.75 2.33 14.57
N ILE A 203 -9.16 1.88 13.40
CA ILE A 203 -10.45 1.25 13.13
C ILE A 203 -10.21 -0.10 12.50
N ALA A 204 -10.77 -1.15 13.08
CA ALA A 204 -10.67 -2.53 12.62
C ALA A 204 -9.26 -3.15 12.62
N GLY A 205 -8.24 -2.46 13.13
CA GLY A 205 -6.86 -2.96 13.19
C GLY A 205 -6.58 -3.74 14.46
N SER A 206 -5.97 -4.92 14.31
CA SER A 206 -5.50 -5.78 15.41
C SER A 206 -4.40 -6.74 14.94
N GLY A 207 -4.00 -7.70 15.78
CA GLY A 207 -3.03 -8.74 15.44
C GLY A 207 -3.54 -9.84 14.49
N ILE A 208 -4.84 -9.81 14.08
CA ILE A 208 -5.37 -10.82 13.18
C ILE A 208 -4.89 -10.63 11.74
N GLY A 209 -4.50 -11.72 11.08
CA GLY A 209 -4.02 -11.71 9.69
C GLY A 209 -5.11 -11.86 8.64
N GLN A 210 -6.35 -12.19 9.04
CA GLN A 210 -7.50 -12.40 8.15
C GLN A 210 -8.80 -12.10 8.91
N PRO A 211 -9.93 -11.79 8.23
CA PRO A 211 -11.19 -11.57 8.91
C PRO A 211 -11.86 -12.90 9.27
N GLY A 212 -12.69 -12.90 10.28
CA GLY A 212 -13.52 -14.05 10.65
C GLY A 212 -14.70 -14.29 9.71
N SER A 213 -15.16 -13.25 9.03
CA SER A 213 -16.16 -13.22 7.95
C SER A 213 -16.14 -11.84 7.30
N TYR A 214 -16.61 -11.75 6.04
CA TYR A 214 -16.84 -10.48 5.36
C TYR A 214 -18.25 -9.93 5.53
N TYR A 215 -19.16 -10.74 6.08
CA TYR A 215 -20.57 -10.36 6.22
C TYR A 215 -20.86 -9.62 7.53
N GLY A 216 -21.57 -8.48 7.44
CA GLY A 216 -22.10 -7.77 8.59
C GLY A 216 -23.13 -8.59 9.37
N GLU A 217 -23.95 -9.43 8.69
CA GLU A 217 -24.87 -10.38 9.32
C GLU A 217 -24.14 -11.39 10.23
N HIS A 218 -22.86 -11.65 9.94
CA HIS A 218 -21.98 -12.48 10.78
C HIS A 218 -21.22 -11.68 11.84
N GLY A 219 -21.43 -10.35 11.90
CA GLY A 219 -20.64 -9.46 12.77
C GLY A 219 -19.13 -9.54 12.48
N TYR A 220 -18.75 -9.78 11.22
CA TYR A 220 -17.35 -9.96 10.78
C TYR A 220 -16.59 -11.02 11.58
N GLY A 221 -17.30 -12.07 12.04
CA GLY A 221 -16.78 -13.16 12.88
C GLY A 221 -17.26 -13.14 14.34
N HIS A 222 -17.84 -12.05 14.86
CA HIS A 222 -18.33 -12.00 16.24
C HIS A 222 -19.58 -12.84 16.47
N ILE A 223 -20.49 -12.86 15.51
CA ILE A 223 -21.78 -13.58 15.59
C ILE A 223 -21.61 -14.99 15.01
N LYS A 224 -21.08 -15.07 13.76
CA LYS A 224 -20.89 -16.31 13.02
C LYS A 224 -19.58 -16.23 12.23
N GLY A 225 -19.01 -17.38 11.87
CA GLY A 225 -17.72 -17.49 11.18
C GLY A 225 -16.58 -17.82 12.15
N ASN A 226 -15.36 -17.45 11.82
CA ASN A 226 -14.19 -17.70 12.65
C ASN A 226 -14.07 -16.63 13.76
N LYS A 227 -14.52 -16.95 14.96
CA LYS A 227 -14.55 -16.02 16.10
C LYS A 227 -13.15 -15.59 16.58
N THR A 228 -12.13 -16.41 16.38
CA THR A 228 -10.75 -16.04 16.76
C THR A 228 -10.14 -15.02 15.79
N ARG A 229 -10.80 -14.78 14.66
CA ARG A 229 -10.45 -13.79 13.64
C ARG A 229 -11.51 -12.70 13.52
N ALA A 230 -12.36 -12.53 14.54
CA ALA A 230 -13.38 -11.49 14.54
C ALA A 230 -12.75 -10.09 14.43
N VAL A 231 -13.24 -9.30 13.48
CA VAL A 231 -12.72 -7.95 13.21
C VAL A 231 -13.24 -6.98 14.26
N PRO A 232 -12.40 -6.26 15.02
CA PRO A 232 -12.85 -5.35 16.07
C PRO A 232 -13.30 -3.99 15.53
N GLY A 233 -14.02 -3.22 16.36
CA GLY A 233 -14.29 -1.79 16.13
C GLY A 233 -15.29 -1.47 15.02
N LEU A 234 -16.09 -2.46 14.62
CA LEU A 234 -17.13 -2.31 13.59
C LEU A 234 -18.52 -2.73 14.12
N GLU A 235 -18.74 -2.65 15.44
CA GLU A 235 -19.95 -3.15 16.13
C GLU A 235 -21.23 -2.51 15.58
N LYS A 236 -21.17 -1.25 15.10
CA LYS A 236 -22.33 -0.53 14.53
C LYS A 236 -22.89 -1.17 13.26
N TYR A 237 -22.11 -2.03 12.60
CA TYR A 237 -22.52 -2.74 11.39
C TYR A 237 -22.88 -4.20 11.64
N HIS A 238 -22.78 -4.69 12.88
CA HIS A 238 -23.14 -6.07 13.21
C HIS A 238 -24.62 -6.33 13.00
N GLY A 239 -24.95 -7.45 12.34
CA GLY A 239 -26.31 -7.85 12.02
C GLY A 239 -26.92 -7.12 10.80
N THR A 240 -26.14 -6.28 10.10
CA THR A 240 -26.56 -5.58 8.89
C THR A 240 -26.05 -6.28 7.63
N GLU A 241 -26.55 -5.88 6.46
CA GLU A 241 -26.06 -6.36 5.15
C GLU A 241 -24.76 -5.67 4.70
N THR A 242 -24.17 -4.77 5.53
CA THR A 242 -22.96 -4.05 5.18
C THR A 242 -21.78 -5.01 5.04
N PHE A 243 -21.20 -5.09 3.85
CA PHE A 243 -20.03 -5.92 3.59
C PHE A 243 -18.79 -5.29 4.23
N LEU A 244 -17.77 -6.09 4.59
CA LEU A 244 -16.60 -5.59 5.33
C LEU A 244 -15.87 -4.48 4.58
N SER A 245 -15.71 -4.62 3.25
CA SER A 245 -15.06 -3.58 2.44
C SER A 245 -15.83 -2.25 2.49
N ASP A 246 -17.19 -2.29 2.50
CA ASP A 246 -17.99 -1.07 2.63
C ASP A 246 -17.90 -0.46 4.04
N ALA A 247 -17.94 -1.29 5.08
CA ALA A 247 -17.80 -0.80 6.46
C ALA A 247 -16.48 -0.03 6.63
N LEU A 248 -15.37 -0.61 6.16
CA LEU A 248 -14.06 0.05 6.19
C LEU A 248 -14.05 1.35 5.37
N THR A 249 -14.70 1.36 4.20
CA THR A 249 -14.80 2.55 3.34
C THR A 249 -15.58 3.67 4.00
N LEU A 250 -16.72 3.34 4.63
CA LEU A 250 -17.54 4.32 5.37
C LEU A 250 -16.74 4.94 6.52
N GLU A 251 -16.01 4.12 7.27
CA GLU A 251 -15.14 4.59 8.35
C GLU A 251 -14.01 5.49 7.83
N ALA A 252 -13.34 5.08 6.75
CA ALA A 252 -12.28 5.89 6.13
C ALA A 252 -12.82 7.25 5.68
N ASN A 253 -13.96 7.28 4.99
CA ASN A 253 -14.60 8.50 4.52
C ASN A 253 -15.05 9.42 5.67
N GLU A 254 -15.49 8.86 6.80
CA GLU A 254 -15.78 9.63 8.02
C GLU A 254 -14.51 10.28 8.58
N GLN A 255 -13.39 9.53 8.65
CA GLN A 255 -12.13 10.05 9.17
C GLN A 255 -11.50 11.11 8.24
N ILE A 256 -11.63 10.95 6.91
CA ILE A 256 -11.23 11.97 5.94
C ILE A 256 -12.01 13.27 6.19
N SER A 257 -13.34 13.18 6.36
CA SER A 257 -14.19 14.35 6.65
C SER A 257 -13.75 15.07 7.94
N LYS A 258 -13.48 14.31 9.01
CA LYS A 258 -12.98 14.86 10.29
C LYS A 258 -11.62 15.57 10.12
N SER A 259 -10.74 15.06 9.26
CA SER A 259 -9.45 15.72 9.00
C SER A 259 -9.62 17.08 8.32
N VAL A 260 -10.57 17.17 7.38
CA VAL A 260 -10.93 18.41 6.71
C VAL A 260 -11.53 19.41 7.70
N GLU A 261 -12.45 18.97 8.56
CA GLU A 261 -13.06 19.79 9.62
C GLU A 261 -12.02 20.33 10.61
N GLU A 262 -11.00 19.51 10.94
CA GLU A 262 -9.89 19.91 11.80
C GLU A 262 -8.85 20.80 11.09
N GLY A 263 -8.93 20.95 9.77
CA GLY A 263 -7.96 21.70 8.97
C GLY A 263 -6.55 21.11 8.99
N LYS A 264 -6.42 19.79 9.15
CA LYS A 264 -5.13 19.09 9.23
C LYS A 264 -4.88 18.25 7.98
N PRO A 265 -3.63 18.23 7.46
CA PRO A 265 -3.25 17.21 6.49
C PRO A 265 -3.34 15.83 7.14
N PHE A 266 -3.71 14.82 6.36
CA PHE A 266 -3.83 13.46 6.88
C PHE A 266 -2.96 12.45 6.13
N PHE A 267 -2.56 11.42 6.87
CA PHE A 267 -2.00 10.19 6.37
C PHE A 267 -3.00 9.06 6.68
N LEU A 268 -3.64 8.54 5.66
CA LEU A 268 -4.57 7.41 5.78
C LEU A 268 -3.88 6.13 5.28
N TYR A 269 -3.73 5.15 6.17
CA TYR A 269 -3.36 3.78 5.84
C TYR A 269 -4.65 2.96 5.75
N MET A 270 -5.24 2.92 4.54
CA MET A 270 -6.42 2.15 4.21
C MET A 270 -6.00 0.75 3.83
N ALA A 271 -6.13 -0.21 4.74
CA ALA A 271 -5.65 -1.57 4.57
C ALA A 271 -6.82 -2.56 4.56
N HIS A 272 -7.28 -2.94 3.37
CA HIS A 272 -8.35 -3.91 3.25
C HIS A 272 -7.95 -5.28 3.78
N TYR A 273 -8.91 -6.02 4.36
CA TYR A 273 -8.82 -7.46 4.56
C TYR A 273 -9.06 -8.22 3.25
N ALA A 274 -9.80 -7.62 2.31
CA ALA A 274 -9.93 -8.15 0.95
C ALA A 274 -8.55 -8.12 0.27
N VAL A 275 -8.20 -9.16 -0.44
CA VAL A 275 -8.98 -10.29 -0.92
C VAL A 275 -8.66 -11.62 -0.20
N HIS A 276 -8.16 -11.55 1.03
CA HIS A 276 -7.75 -12.72 1.82
C HIS A 276 -8.94 -13.65 2.13
N THR A 277 -8.66 -14.92 2.33
CA THR A 277 -9.67 -15.89 2.84
C THR A 277 -10.32 -15.41 4.17
N PRO A 278 -11.59 -15.76 4.48
CA PRO A 278 -12.46 -16.70 3.77
C PRO A 278 -13.00 -16.11 2.45
N PHE A 279 -13.11 -16.94 1.42
CA PHE A 279 -13.65 -16.48 0.14
C PHE A 279 -15.18 -16.43 0.21
N GLU A 280 -15.70 -15.39 0.85
CA GLU A 280 -17.12 -15.09 0.94
C GLU A 280 -17.49 -14.07 -0.16
N ALA A 281 -18.39 -14.49 -1.05
CA ALA A 281 -18.75 -13.66 -2.19
C ALA A 281 -19.51 -12.39 -1.77
N ASP A 282 -19.12 -11.25 -2.31
CA ASP A 282 -19.95 -10.06 -2.28
C ASP A 282 -21.16 -10.26 -3.18
N LYS A 283 -22.34 -10.38 -2.59
CA LYS A 283 -23.60 -10.73 -3.26
C LYS A 283 -23.96 -9.76 -4.40
N ARG A 284 -23.45 -8.52 -4.35
CA ARG A 284 -23.72 -7.49 -5.35
C ARG A 284 -23.06 -7.77 -6.71
N PHE A 285 -21.96 -8.54 -6.73
CA PHE A 285 -21.13 -8.75 -7.90
C PHE A 285 -21.15 -10.19 -8.42
N VAL A 286 -21.89 -11.12 -7.80
CA VAL A 286 -21.88 -12.54 -8.18
C VAL A 286 -22.30 -12.78 -9.64
N ASP A 287 -23.22 -11.98 -10.15
CA ASP A 287 -23.72 -12.10 -11.53
C ASP A 287 -22.65 -11.69 -12.59
N HIS A 288 -21.59 -11.00 -12.16
CA HIS A 288 -20.48 -10.64 -13.04
C HIS A 288 -19.51 -11.80 -13.31
N TYR A 289 -19.51 -12.83 -12.45
CA TYR A 289 -18.53 -13.92 -12.46
C TYR A 289 -19.19 -15.29 -12.58
N THR A 290 -19.80 -15.55 -13.73
CA THR A 290 -20.63 -16.76 -13.97
C THR A 290 -19.91 -17.84 -14.79
N SER A 291 -18.60 -17.69 -15.08
CA SER A 291 -17.83 -18.64 -15.90
C SER A 291 -17.89 -20.07 -15.32
N PRO A 292 -18.33 -21.09 -16.12
CA PRO A 292 -18.50 -22.45 -15.62
C PRO A 292 -17.18 -23.20 -15.38
N ASP A 293 -16.08 -22.72 -15.98
CA ASP A 293 -14.73 -23.30 -15.87
C ASP A 293 -13.94 -22.77 -14.66
N LYS A 294 -14.50 -21.82 -13.90
CA LYS A 294 -13.87 -21.29 -12.68
C LYS A 294 -14.49 -21.89 -11.41
N PRO A 295 -13.67 -22.30 -10.43
CA PRO A 295 -14.15 -22.73 -9.12
C PRO A 295 -14.99 -21.65 -8.42
N ASP A 296 -15.94 -22.04 -7.57
CA ASP A 296 -16.78 -21.07 -6.83
C ASP A 296 -15.97 -20.14 -5.92
N ASN A 297 -14.90 -20.65 -5.29
CA ASN A 297 -13.99 -19.80 -4.52
C ASN A 297 -13.27 -18.75 -5.40
N ALA A 298 -12.94 -19.07 -6.66
CA ALA A 298 -12.36 -18.11 -7.60
C ALA A 298 -13.36 -17.02 -8.00
N LYS A 299 -14.63 -17.38 -8.17
CA LYS A 299 -15.71 -16.42 -8.41
C LYS A 299 -15.91 -15.51 -7.19
N ALA A 300 -15.93 -16.10 -5.97
CA ALA A 300 -16.01 -15.34 -4.73
C ALA A 300 -14.82 -14.38 -4.59
N PHE A 301 -13.60 -14.84 -4.84
CA PHE A 301 -12.39 -14.01 -4.84
C PHE A 301 -12.51 -12.82 -5.81
N ALA A 302 -13.03 -13.06 -7.02
CA ALA A 302 -13.23 -11.99 -7.99
C ALA A 302 -14.25 -10.93 -7.51
N THR A 303 -15.30 -11.33 -6.78
CA THR A 303 -16.23 -10.37 -6.16
C THR A 303 -15.58 -9.55 -5.04
N LEU A 304 -14.63 -10.13 -4.29
CA LEU A 304 -13.84 -9.39 -3.29
C LEU A 304 -12.95 -8.34 -3.96
N ILE A 305 -12.34 -8.67 -5.11
CA ILE A 305 -11.58 -7.71 -5.95
C ILE A 305 -12.48 -6.54 -6.38
N GLU A 306 -13.66 -6.82 -6.90
CA GLU A 306 -14.57 -5.77 -7.39
C GLU A 306 -15.12 -4.92 -6.23
N GLY A 307 -15.41 -5.52 -5.07
CA GLY A 307 -15.82 -4.80 -3.86
C GLY A 307 -14.73 -3.87 -3.32
N MET A 308 -13.47 -4.30 -3.37
CA MET A 308 -12.32 -3.48 -3.04
C MET A 308 -12.12 -2.34 -4.05
N ASP A 309 -12.27 -2.61 -5.34
CA ASP A 309 -12.19 -1.59 -6.39
C ASP A 309 -13.29 -0.52 -6.24
N LYS A 310 -14.51 -0.94 -5.88
CA LYS A 310 -15.58 0.00 -5.52
C LYS A 310 -15.16 0.90 -4.35
N SER A 311 -14.54 0.35 -3.31
CA SER A 311 -14.03 1.13 -2.17
C SER A 311 -13.05 2.22 -2.60
N LEU A 312 -12.13 1.90 -3.52
CA LEU A 312 -11.22 2.89 -4.09
C LEU A 312 -11.98 4.02 -4.78
N GLY A 313 -13.00 3.69 -5.60
CA GLY A 313 -13.86 4.67 -6.25
C GLY A 313 -14.59 5.57 -5.25
N ASP A 314 -15.22 4.98 -4.24
CA ASP A 314 -15.98 5.71 -3.21
C ASP A 314 -15.08 6.69 -2.42
N ILE A 315 -13.81 6.33 -2.18
CA ILE A 315 -12.83 7.24 -1.54
C ILE A 315 -12.43 8.36 -2.50
N MET A 316 -12.14 8.05 -3.77
CA MET A 316 -11.80 9.08 -4.77
C MET A 316 -12.95 10.10 -4.93
N ASP A 317 -14.19 9.62 -5.04
CA ASP A 317 -15.37 10.48 -5.15
C ASP A 317 -15.59 11.32 -3.89
N LYS A 318 -15.31 10.76 -2.70
CA LYS A 318 -15.36 11.50 -1.44
C LYS A 318 -14.36 12.66 -1.40
N LEU A 319 -13.15 12.45 -1.90
CA LEU A 319 -12.13 13.50 -1.98
C LEU A 319 -12.56 14.64 -2.92
N GLU A 320 -13.20 14.30 -4.05
CA GLU A 320 -13.76 15.29 -4.99
C GLU A 320 -14.89 16.10 -4.32
N VAL A 321 -15.83 15.42 -3.65
CA VAL A 321 -16.94 16.08 -2.93
C VAL A 321 -16.44 17.05 -1.85
N LEU A 322 -15.34 16.71 -1.19
CA LEU A 322 -14.72 17.56 -0.16
C LEU A 322 -13.82 18.66 -0.74
N GLY A 323 -13.57 18.69 -2.06
CA GLY A 323 -12.70 19.66 -2.72
C GLY A 323 -11.23 19.55 -2.33
N ILE A 324 -10.76 18.34 -2.01
CA ILE A 324 -9.37 18.08 -1.60
C ILE A 324 -8.65 17.05 -2.50
N ALA A 325 -9.30 16.62 -3.59
CA ALA A 325 -8.75 15.61 -4.48
C ALA A 325 -7.43 16.07 -5.13
N GLU A 326 -7.30 17.33 -5.52
CA GLU A 326 -6.07 17.90 -6.10
C GLU A 326 -4.89 17.93 -5.11
N ASN A 327 -5.18 17.95 -3.81
CA ASN A 327 -4.19 17.99 -2.74
C ASN A 327 -3.95 16.63 -2.09
N THR A 328 -4.50 15.55 -2.66
CA THR A 328 -4.41 14.19 -2.10
C THR A 328 -3.69 13.24 -3.07
N LEU A 329 -2.57 12.68 -2.61
CA LEU A 329 -1.86 11.61 -3.31
C LEU A 329 -2.40 10.25 -2.86
N ILE A 330 -2.77 9.39 -3.80
CA ILE A 330 -3.14 8.00 -3.56
C ILE A 330 -2.00 7.10 -4.03
N ILE A 331 -1.53 6.23 -3.14
CA ILE A 331 -0.59 5.13 -3.41
C ILE A 331 -1.36 3.84 -3.22
N PHE A 332 -1.70 3.18 -4.32
CA PHE A 332 -2.39 1.89 -4.34
C PHE A 332 -1.39 0.76 -4.49
N LEU A 333 -1.48 -0.31 -3.68
CA LEU A 333 -0.64 -1.50 -3.83
C LEU A 333 -1.26 -2.77 -3.22
N GLY A 334 -0.77 -3.94 -3.68
CA GLY A 334 -0.94 -5.22 -3.02
C GLY A 334 0.15 -5.49 -1.98
N ASP A 335 -0.11 -6.32 -0.97
CA ASP A 335 0.88 -6.59 0.09
C ASP A 335 1.76 -7.82 -0.18
N ASN A 336 1.40 -8.68 -1.11
CA ASN A 336 2.19 -9.82 -1.61
C ASN A 336 1.62 -10.34 -2.94
N GLY A 337 2.19 -11.43 -3.45
CA GLY A 337 1.65 -12.10 -4.64
C GLY A 337 0.25 -12.66 -4.43
N SER A 338 -0.41 -13.01 -5.53
CA SER A 338 -1.77 -13.56 -5.54
C SER A 338 -1.90 -14.86 -4.76
N ASP A 339 -3.00 -15.01 -4.03
CA ASP A 339 -3.47 -16.29 -3.48
C ASP A 339 -4.83 -16.70 -4.08
N ALA A 340 -5.14 -16.21 -5.29
CA ALA A 340 -6.38 -16.50 -6.00
C ALA A 340 -6.60 -18.02 -6.14
N PRO A 341 -7.77 -18.54 -5.74
CA PRO A 341 -8.06 -19.98 -5.76
C PRO A 341 -8.53 -20.43 -7.14
N LEU A 342 -7.70 -20.23 -8.18
CA LEU A 342 -8.04 -20.51 -9.57
C LEU A 342 -7.99 -21.99 -9.95
N GLY A 343 -7.66 -22.88 -9.00
CA GLY A 343 -7.45 -24.30 -9.23
C GLY A 343 -5.98 -24.62 -9.50
N GLU A 344 -5.46 -25.64 -8.82
CA GLU A 344 -4.06 -26.06 -8.97
C GLU A 344 -3.95 -27.24 -9.95
N GLU A 345 -4.15 -27.03 -11.22
CA GLU A 345 -3.60 -27.95 -12.19
C GLU A 345 -2.25 -27.39 -12.68
N LYS A 346 -1.16 -27.94 -12.12
CA LYS A 346 0.22 -27.73 -12.58
C LYS A 346 0.89 -26.39 -12.30
N GLY A 347 0.68 -25.78 -11.11
CA GLY A 347 1.70 -24.89 -10.54
C GLY A 347 1.78 -23.44 -11.07
N HIS A 348 0.84 -22.94 -11.90
CA HIS A 348 1.03 -21.67 -12.59
C HIS A 348 -0.17 -20.70 -12.62
N PHE A 349 -1.23 -20.90 -11.82
CA PHE A 349 -2.50 -20.26 -12.17
C PHE A 349 -2.84 -18.95 -11.45
N SER A 350 -2.48 -18.81 -10.18
CA SER A 350 -2.87 -17.61 -9.41
C SER A 350 -2.26 -16.31 -9.96
N SER A 351 -1.06 -16.37 -10.51
CA SER A 351 -0.30 -15.20 -10.99
C SER A 351 0.08 -15.26 -12.47
N ALA A 352 -0.47 -16.21 -13.23
CA ALA A 352 -0.09 -16.43 -14.63
C ALA A 352 -0.14 -15.14 -15.47
N PRO A 353 0.91 -14.82 -16.27
CA PRO A 353 2.01 -15.70 -16.68
C PRO A 353 3.19 -15.76 -15.70
N LEU A 354 3.21 -14.97 -14.62
CA LEU A 354 4.26 -15.02 -13.62
C LEU A 354 4.25 -16.37 -12.90
N ARG A 355 5.44 -16.91 -12.65
CA ARG A 355 5.61 -18.16 -11.91
C ARG A 355 5.38 -17.95 -10.41
N GLY A 356 4.79 -18.92 -9.73
CA GLY A 356 4.56 -18.89 -8.28
C GLY A 356 3.30 -18.13 -7.85
N LYS A 357 3.15 -18.02 -6.54
CA LYS A 357 2.03 -17.35 -5.86
C LYS A 357 2.49 -16.88 -4.47
N LYS A 358 1.62 -16.23 -3.69
CA LYS A 358 1.87 -15.85 -2.29
C LYS A 358 2.69 -16.91 -1.53
N GLY A 359 3.70 -16.47 -0.82
CA GLY A 359 4.57 -17.31 0.01
C GLY A 359 5.62 -18.10 -0.76
N THR A 360 5.81 -17.85 -2.06
CA THR A 360 6.84 -18.49 -2.88
C THR A 360 7.95 -17.51 -3.27
N GLU A 361 9.03 -18.07 -3.77
CA GLU A 361 10.29 -17.44 -4.16
C GLU A 361 10.30 -16.82 -5.55
N TYR A 362 9.28 -17.09 -6.36
CA TYR A 362 9.16 -16.66 -7.76
C TYR A 362 8.48 -15.29 -7.90
N GLU A 363 8.53 -14.72 -9.12
CA GLU A 363 7.97 -13.40 -9.42
C GLU A 363 6.50 -13.25 -9.01
N GLY A 364 5.68 -14.29 -9.25
CA GLY A 364 4.26 -14.30 -8.86
C GLY A 364 4.02 -14.27 -7.34
N GLY A 365 5.03 -14.60 -6.53
CA GLY A 365 4.95 -14.51 -5.07
C GLY A 365 5.22 -13.11 -4.50
N MET A 366 5.93 -12.26 -5.25
CA MET A 366 6.49 -11.01 -4.74
C MET A 366 6.11 -9.78 -5.57
N ARG A 367 5.74 -9.93 -6.85
CA ARG A 367 5.29 -8.81 -7.67
C ARG A 367 3.85 -8.43 -7.33
N ALA A 368 3.69 -7.18 -6.94
CA ALA A 368 2.40 -6.61 -6.55
C ALA A 368 2.04 -5.42 -7.46
N PRO A 369 0.74 -5.13 -7.67
CA PRO A 369 0.34 -3.90 -8.34
C PRO A 369 0.78 -2.68 -7.52
N PHE A 370 1.26 -1.64 -8.21
CA PHE A 370 1.55 -0.35 -7.62
C PHE A 370 1.11 0.77 -8.56
N ILE A 371 0.27 1.67 -8.06
CA ILE A 371 -0.18 2.86 -8.78
C ILE A 371 0.00 4.06 -7.86
N ALA A 372 0.55 5.16 -8.36
CA ALA A 372 0.56 6.43 -7.66
C ALA A 372 -0.06 7.52 -8.53
N ALA A 373 -1.02 8.24 -7.97
CA ALA A 373 -1.71 9.33 -8.67
C ALA A 373 -2.18 10.41 -7.69
N TRP A 374 -2.19 11.65 -8.14
CA TRP A 374 -3.04 12.65 -7.51
C TRP A 374 -4.49 12.28 -7.77
N ALA A 375 -5.35 12.34 -6.74
CA ALA A 375 -6.74 11.93 -6.86
C ALA A 375 -7.53 12.76 -7.88
N SER A 376 -7.08 13.99 -8.14
CA SER A 376 -7.50 14.82 -9.28
C SER A 376 -6.27 15.53 -9.85
N PRO A 377 -5.79 15.15 -11.05
CA PRO A 377 -4.64 15.81 -11.67
C PRO A 377 -4.93 17.28 -12.05
N ASP A 378 -4.08 18.19 -11.53
CA ASP A 378 -4.11 19.63 -11.86
C ASP A 378 -2.67 20.17 -12.00
N LYS A 379 -2.31 20.59 -13.21
CA LYS A 379 -0.98 21.11 -13.52
C LYS A 379 -0.67 22.47 -12.86
N GLU A 380 -1.69 23.22 -12.49
CA GLU A 380 -1.56 24.52 -11.84
C GLU A 380 -1.42 24.38 -10.32
N ASN A 381 -1.73 23.23 -9.75
CA ASN A 381 -1.63 23.01 -8.31
C ASN A 381 -0.15 22.98 -7.84
N PRO A 382 0.26 23.82 -6.86
CA PRO A 382 1.66 23.90 -6.42
C PRO A 382 2.23 22.61 -5.83
N LEU A 383 1.39 21.78 -5.20
CA LEU A 383 1.80 20.45 -4.70
C LEU A 383 2.17 19.54 -5.86
N GLN A 384 1.32 19.51 -6.89
CA GLN A 384 1.52 18.68 -8.08
C GLN A 384 2.70 19.16 -8.94
N GLN A 385 2.99 20.47 -8.97
CA GLN A 385 4.20 20.99 -9.60
C GLN A 385 5.48 20.51 -8.90
N ARG A 386 5.45 20.24 -7.59
CA ARG A 386 6.58 19.66 -6.85
C ARG A 386 6.78 18.17 -7.12
N LEU A 387 5.72 17.47 -7.48
CA LEU A 387 5.70 16.08 -7.93
C LEU A 387 4.77 15.94 -9.14
N PRO A 388 5.24 16.26 -10.35
CA PRO A 388 4.46 16.11 -11.57
C PRO A 388 4.41 14.64 -11.97
N ILE A 389 3.29 13.98 -11.67
CA ILE A 389 3.06 12.59 -12.04
C ILE A 389 2.44 12.55 -13.43
N PRO A 390 3.07 11.89 -14.43
CA PRO A 390 2.50 11.79 -15.77
C PRO A 390 1.31 10.84 -15.78
N GLN A 391 0.23 11.26 -16.46
CA GLN A 391 -1.01 10.49 -16.55
C GLN A 391 -0.88 9.31 -17.49
N GLY A 392 -1.41 8.15 -17.10
CA GLY A 392 -1.41 6.91 -17.89
C GLY A 392 -0.03 6.30 -18.13
N ALA A 393 1.00 6.78 -17.43
CA ALA A 393 2.38 6.33 -17.62
C ALA A 393 2.66 4.96 -16.99
N ILE A 394 3.70 4.31 -17.51
CA ILE A 394 4.26 3.06 -16.94
C ILE A 394 5.72 3.33 -16.59
N GLN A 395 6.10 2.93 -15.37
CA GLN A 395 7.47 2.91 -14.90
C GLN A 395 7.97 1.47 -14.84
N GLU A 396 9.07 1.19 -15.51
CA GLU A 396 9.67 -0.16 -15.58
C GLU A 396 10.79 -0.37 -14.57
N GLN A 397 11.42 0.72 -14.09
CA GLN A 397 12.49 0.63 -13.11
C GLN A 397 11.99 0.00 -11.80
N LEU A 398 12.79 -0.89 -11.23
CA LEU A 398 12.49 -1.60 -10.00
C LEU A 398 12.17 -0.64 -8.86
N ALA A 399 11.07 -0.90 -8.16
CA ALA A 399 10.71 -0.26 -6.91
C ALA A 399 10.19 -1.29 -5.90
N THR A 400 10.15 -0.92 -4.63
CA THR A 400 9.82 -1.83 -3.53
C THR A 400 8.92 -1.15 -2.50
N VAL A 401 8.29 -1.96 -1.66
CA VAL A 401 7.45 -1.46 -0.55
C VAL A 401 8.21 -0.60 0.46
N MET A 402 9.52 -0.79 0.58
CA MET A 402 10.37 0.04 1.47
C MET A 402 10.49 1.48 1.00
N ASP A 403 10.34 1.71 -0.30
CA ASP A 403 10.47 3.04 -0.93
C ASP A 403 9.32 3.99 -0.57
N ILE A 404 8.19 3.45 -0.10
CA ILE A 404 7.02 4.24 0.31
C ILE A 404 7.38 5.17 1.48
N TYR A 405 8.10 4.68 2.48
CA TYR A 405 8.51 5.46 3.65
C TYR A 405 9.29 6.75 3.28
N PRO A 406 10.46 6.69 2.62
CA PRO A 406 11.22 7.90 2.29
C PRO A 406 10.48 8.78 1.26
N THR A 407 9.66 8.19 0.38
CA THR A 407 8.88 8.94 -0.60
C THR A 407 7.82 9.80 0.08
N VAL A 408 7.03 9.22 0.98
CA VAL A 408 5.99 9.96 1.72
C VAL A 408 6.60 11.05 2.59
N LEU A 409 7.70 10.77 3.31
CA LEU A 409 8.39 11.79 4.11
C LEU A 409 8.88 12.95 3.25
N SER A 410 9.50 12.65 2.10
CA SER A 410 9.98 13.68 1.16
C SER A 410 8.86 14.57 0.63
N LEU A 411 7.72 13.98 0.26
CA LEU A 411 6.55 14.71 -0.24
C LEU A 411 5.91 15.59 0.84
N SER A 412 5.92 15.11 2.08
CA SER A 412 5.41 15.81 3.25
C SER A 412 6.35 16.90 3.76
N GLY A 413 7.56 17.00 3.20
CA GLY A 413 8.59 17.92 3.68
C GLY A 413 9.13 17.56 5.07
N VAL A 414 9.05 16.28 5.45
CA VAL A 414 9.43 15.77 6.77
C VAL A 414 10.74 14.98 6.65
N LYS A 415 11.67 15.23 7.56
CA LYS A 415 12.96 14.51 7.57
C LYS A 415 12.86 13.20 8.35
N ASN A 416 13.55 12.18 7.84
CA ASN A 416 13.78 10.95 8.59
C ASN A 416 14.64 11.25 9.84
N PRO A 417 14.33 10.68 11.02
CA PRO A 417 15.23 10.73 12.17
C PRO A 417 16.62 10.15 11.84
N GLU A 418 17.69 10.84 12.21
CA GLU A 418 19.07 10.43 11.88
C GLU A 418 19.46 9.06 12.45
N THR A 419 18.83 8.65 13.53
CA THR A 419 19.07 7.34 14.19
C THR A 419 18.37 6.18 13.51
N HIS A 420 17.48 6.44 12.53
CA HIS A 420 16.70 5.42 11.86
C HIS A 420 17.28 5.09 10.48
N ILE A 421 17.69 3.84 10.30
CA ILE A 421 18.19 3.33 9.02
C ILE A 421 16.99 3.04 8.11
N VAL A 422 17.03 3.55 6.89
CA VAL A 422 16.05 3.31 5.84
C VAL A 422 16.75 2.55 4.71
N ASP A 423 16.19 1.42 4.30
CA ASP A 423 16.70 0.62 3.17
C ASP A 423 16.03 1.01 1.84
N GLY A 424 14.88 1.67 1.91
CA GLY A 424 14.14 2.17 0.74
C GLY A 424 14.70 3.47 0.17
N PHE A 425 14.31 3.78 -1.07
CA PHE A 425 14.72 4.97 -1.83
C PHE A 425 13.51 5.85 -2.14
N ASN A 426 13.74 7.17 -2.24
CA ASN A 426 12.69 8.10 -2.61
C ASN A 426 12.32 7.93 -4.09
N LEU A 427 11.06 7.62 -4.37
CA LEU A 427 10.53 7.40 -5.71
C LEU A 427 10.21 8.68 -6.50
N LYS A 428 10.56 9.86 -6.01
CA LYS A 428 10.16 11.12 -6.65
C LYS A 428 10.53 11.18 -8.15
N THR A 429 11.71 10.71 -8.52
CA THR A 429 12.18 10.68 -9.92
C THR A 429 11.33 9.72 -10.75
N GLN A 430 11.10 8.51 -10.24
CA GLN A 430 10.32 7.48 -10.92
C GLN A 430 8.84 7.85 -11.03
N LEU A 431 8.26 8.44 -9.98
CA LEU A 431 6.89 8.97 -10.00
C LEU A 431 6.74 10.11 -11.01
N GLY A 432 7.81 10.85 -11.28
CA GLY A 432 7.87 11.84 -12.36
C GLY A 432 8.08 11.24 -13.77
N GLY A 433 8.00 9.92 -13.92
CA GLY A 433 8.11 9.21 -15.19
C GLY A 433 9.53 9.06 -15.72
N LYS A 434 10.55 9.24 -14.87
CA LYS A 434 11.96 9.14 -15.24
C LYS A 434 12.65 8.00 -14.49
N SER A 435 13.69 7.43 -15.08
CA SER A 435 14.58 6.51 -14.37
C SER A 435 15.58 7.28 -13.50
N ASP A 436 15.96 6.69 -12.37
CA ASP A 436 16.98 7.20 -11.46
C ASP A 436 18.19 6.27 -11.51
N GLU A 437 19.21 6.66 -12.26
CA GLU A 437 20.43 5.86 -12.43
C GLU A 437 21.30 5.78 -11.17
N SER A 438 21.08 6.66 -10.19
CA SER A 438 21.79 6.65 -8.91
C SER A 438 21.28 5.58 -7.95
N ARG A 439 20.09 5.03 -8.23
CA ARG A 439 19.42 4.04 -7.41
C ARG A 439 19.88 2.63 -7.76
N PRO A 440 20.30 1.80 -6.78
CA PRO A 440 20.52 0.38 -7.02
C PRO A 440 19.21 -0.34 -7.34
N GLU A 441 19.20 -1.13 -8.40
CA GLU A 441 18.07 -1.98 -8.79
C GLU A 441 18.15 -3.33 -8.08
N ARG A 442 17.97 -3.33 -6.77
CA ARG A 442 18.09 -4.51 -5.92
C ARG A 442 16.83 -4.77 -5.12
N PHE A 443 16.51 -6.06 -4.97
CA PHE A 443 15.47 -6.52 -4.06
C PHE A 443 15.93 -7.82 -3.39
N LEU A 444 15.80 -7.88 -2.07
CA LEU A 444 16.11 -9.05 -1.24
C LEU A 444 14.83 -9.49 -0.51
N MET A 445 14.40 -10.71 -0.79
CA MET A 445 13.37 -11.42 -0.05
C MET A 445 14.02 -12.59 0.68
N HIS A 446 14.21 -12.46 1.99
CA HIS A 446 14.77 -13.50 2.83
C HIS A 446 13.67 -14.16 3.66
N PHE A 447 13.47 -15.46 3.45
CA PHE A 447 12.40 -16.22 4.09
C PHE A 447 12.97 -17.50 4.75
N PRO A 448 13.58 -17.38 5.96
CA PRO A 448 14.24 -18.48 6.65
C PRO A 448 13.24 -19.38 7.41
N HIS A 449 12.06 -19.65 6.84
CA HIS A 449 10.96 -20.36 7.48
C HIS A 449 10.35 -21.41 6.55
N ALA A 450 9.76 -22.46 7.11
CA ALA A 450 8.92 -23.39 6.37
C ALA A 450 7.50 -22.82 6.24
N HIS A 451 7.22 -22.19 5.12
CA HIS A 451 5.87 -21.85 4.71
C HIS A 451 5.69 -22.26 3.25
N ARG A 452 4.70 -23.10 2.96
CA ARG A 452 4.53 -23.68 1.61
C ARG A 452 5.80 -24.39 1.09
N GLY A 453 6.76 -24.69 1.98
CA GLY A 453 7.83 -25.61 1.76
C GLY A 453 9.28 -25.14 1.96
N ASN A 454 9.60 -23.81 2.12
CA ASN A 454 10.92 -23.47 1.57
C ASN A 454 11.75 -22.46 2.35
N TYR A 455 12.67 -22.77 3.11
CA TYR A 455 13.71 -21.89 3.65
C TYR A 455 14.57 -21.29 2.53
N PHE A 456 14.22 -20.12 2.01
CA PHE A 456 14.86 -19.54 0.82
C PHE A 456 15.28 -18.08 0.99
N THR A 457 16.13 -17.64 0.09
CA THR A 457 16.37 -16.23 -0.23
C THR A 457 16.21 -16.03 -1.72
N SER A 458 15.34 -15.10 -2.13
CA SER A 458 15.28 -14.60 -3.49
C SER A 458 15.97 -13.25 -3.56
N PHE A 459 16.96 -13.12 -4.45
CA PHE A 459 17.77 -11.92 -4.59
C PHE A 459 17.80 -11.47 -6.04
N ARG A 460 17.27 -10.26 -6.29
CA ARG A 460 17.37 -9.59 -7.59
C ARG A 460 18.43 -8.50 -7.56
N ASN A 461 19.26 -8.43 -8.60
CA ASN A 461 20.17 -7.33 -8.86
C ASN A 461 20.20 -7.03 -10.36
N GLY A 462 19.62 -5.89 -10.76
CA GLY A 462 19.37 -5.54 -12.15
C GLY A 462 18.46 -6.56 -12.83
N ASP A 463 18.92 -7.08 -13.97
CA ASP A 463 18.19 -8.10 -14.76
C ASP A 463 18.28 -9.51 -14.18
N TRP A 464 19.17 -9.75 -13.23
CA TRP A 464 19.44 -11.08 -12.72
C TRP A 464 18.72 -11.37 -11.41
N LYS A 465 18.18 -12.58 -11.30
CA LYS A 465 17.56 -13.12 -10.09
C LYS A 465 18.17 -14.46 -9.70
N LEU A 466 18.58 -14.54 -8.43
CA LEU A 466 19.03 -15.75 -7.76
C LEU A 466 17.96 -16.19 -6.77
N ILE A 467 17.61 -17.47 -6.77
CA ILE A 467 16.86 -18.14 -5.72
C ILE A 467 17.81 -19.13 -5.04
N TYR A 468 17.91 -19.06 -3.73
CA TYR A 468 18.78 -19.88 -2.92
C TYR A 468 17.97 -20.58 -1.83
N TRP A 469 17.96 -21.92 -1.82
CA TRP A 469 17.32 -22.72 -0.78
C TRP A 469 18.37 -23.31 0.16
N TYR A 470 18.12 -23.18 1.45
CA TYR A 470 19.05 -23.54 2.52
C TYR A 470 19.10 -25.05 2.81
N ASN A 471 18.04 -25.81 2.47
CA ASN A 471 17.93 -27.25 2.68
C ASN A 471 18.36 -27.70 4.10
N PRO A 472 17.66 -27.34 5.19
CA PRO A 472 18.13 -27.56 6.57
C PRO A 472 18.43 -29.02 6.95
N GLU A 473 17.84 -29.98 6.23
CA GLU A 473 18.11 -31.40 6.43
C GLU A 473 19.43 -31.84 5.81
N THR A 474 19.93 -31.12 4.83
CA THR A 474 21.20 -31.35 4.12
C THR A 474 21.91 -30.02 3.87
N PRO A 475 22.37 -29.32 4.94
CA PRO A 475 22.84 -27.94 4.84
C PRO A 475 24.10 -27.74 4.00
N ASP A 476 24.86 -28.81 3.78
CA ASP A 476 26.01 -28.91 2.88
C ASP A 476 25.64 -29.03 1.39
N LYS A 477 24.33 -29.12 1.08
CA LYS A 477 23.79 -29.27 -0.27
C LYS A 477 22.71 -28.24 -0.55
N PRO A 478 23.02 -26.93 -0.56
CA PRO A 478 22.05 -25.91 -0.97
C PRO A 478 21.64 -26.13 -2.43
N THR A 479 20.43 -25.71 -2.76
CA THR A 479 19.99 -25.66 -4.15
C THR A 479 19.75 -24.22 -4.56
N TYR A 480 19.91 -23.92 -5.84
CA TYR A 480 19.73 -22.58 -6.36
C TYR A 480 19.25 -22.61 -7.81
N GLU A 481 18.55 -21.56 -8.21
CA GLU A 481 18.18 -21.27 -9.59
C GLU A 481 18.63 -19.85 -9.92
N LEU A 482 19.01 -19.63 -11.18
CA LEU A 482 19.48 -18.34 -11.68
C LEU A 482 18.73 -17.96 -12.96
N TYR A 483 18.14 -16.77 -12.98
CA TYR A 483 17.35 -16.27 -14.10
C TYR A 483 17.83 -14.92 -14.59
N ASN A 484 17.68 -14.66 -15.90
CA ASN A 484 17.77 -13.33 -16.48
C ASN A 484 16.34 -12.83 -16.78
N LEU A 485 15.78 -12.02 -15.92
CA LEU A 485 14.38 -11.57 -16.01
C LEU A 485 14.11 -10.62 -17.19
N LYS A 486 15.14 -10.08 -17.83
CA LYS A 486 14.98 -9.30 -19.06
C LYS A 486 14.71 -10.19 -20.26
N GLU A 487 15.33 -11.34 -20.33
CA GLU A 487 15.21 -12.32 -21.42
C GLU A 487 14.12 -13.36 -21.11
N ASP A 488 13.97 -13.72 -19.83
CA ASP A 488 13.02 -14.69 -19.31
C ASP A 488 12.25 -14.12 -18.10
N PRO A 489 11.26 -13.23 -18.32
CA PRO A 489 10.51 -12.59 -17.25
C PRO A 489 9.60 -13.55 -16.46
N PHE A 490 9.47 -14.81 -16.91
CA PHE A 490 8.59 -15.82 -16.31
C PHE A 490 9.34 -16.97 -15.65
N GLU A 491 10.68 -16.87 -15.57
CA GLU A 491 11.53 -17.85 -14.83
C GLU A 491 11.42 -19.29 -15.35
N MET A 492 11.47 -19.45 -16.68
CA MET A 492 11.30 -20.74 -17.36
C MET A 492 12.63 -21.46 -17.62
N GLU A 493 13.75 -20.74 -17.71
CA GLU A 493 15.07 -21.27 -18.05
C GLU A 493 16.08 -21.02 -16.93
N ASP A 494 16.43 -22.08 -16.17
CA ASP A 494 17.48 -22.02 -15.14
C ASP A 494 18.88 -21.97 -15.77
N LEU A 495 19.60 -20.90 -15.50
CA LEU A 495 20.92 -20.60 -16.04
C LEU A 495 22.09 -21.01 -15.12
N THR A 496 21.85 -21.70 -14.02
CA THR A 496 22.88 -22.10 -13.04
C THR A 496 24.01 -22.94 -13.66
N ALA A 497 23.70 -23.85 -14.57
CA ALA A 497 24.68 -24.67 -15.25
C ALA A 497 25.52 -23.90 -16.27
N SER A 498 24.92 -22.92 -16.97
CA SER A 498 25.54 -22.18 -18.09
C SER A 498 26.21 -20.87 -17.68
N ARG A 499 25.85 -20.30 -16.49
CA ARG A 499 26.33 -18.98 -16.00
C ARG A 499 26.97 -19.06 -14.61
N LYS A 500 27.93 -19.95 -14.44
CA LYS A 500 28.59 -20.22 -13.13
C LYS A 500 29.25 -19.00 -12.51
N ASP A 501 29.92 -18.16 -13.31
CA ASP A 501 30.54 -16.94 -12.80
C ASP A 501 29.51 -15.95 -12.28
N LYS A 502 28.37 -15.79 -13.00
CA LYS A 502 27.26 -14.95 -12.56
C LYS A 502 26.60 -15.51 -11.30
N LEU A 503 26.39 -16.82 -11.21
CA LEU A 503 25.88 -17.47 -10.02
C LEU A 503 26.76 -17.17 -8.80
N SER A 504 28.08 -17.36 -8.91
CA SER A 504 29.04 -17.07 -7.83
C SER A 504 29.01 -15.60 -7.39
N SER A 505 28.94 -14.66 -8.36
CA SER A 505 28.82 -13.24 -8.06
C SER A 505 27.52 -12.92 -7.31
N MET A 506 26.38 -13.46 -7.77
CA MET A 506 25.08 -13.23 -7.15
C MET A 506 24.99 -13.80 -5.73
N ILE A 507 25.55 -14.99 -5.48
CA ILE A 507 25.61 -15.58 -4.12
C ILE A 507 26.45 -14.68 -3.20
N LYS A 508 27.60 -14.19 -3.67
CA LYS A 508 28.47 -13.28 -2.89
C LYS A 508 27.75 -11.96 -2.55
N GLU A 509 27.10 -11.34 -3.52
CA GLU A 509 26.39 -10.07 -3.33
C GLU A 509 25.18 -10.24 -2.40
N MET A 510 24.40 -11.31 -2.56
CA MET A 510 23.31 -11.69 -1.66
C MET A 510 23.80 -11.90 -0.23
N SER A 511 24.88 -12.66 -0.05
CA SER A 511 25.46 -12.96 1.27
C SER A 511 25.96 -11.69 1.96
N GLN A 512 26.54 -10.76 1.22
CA GLN A 512 26.98 -9.47 1.76
C GLN A 512 25.79 -8.65 2.23
N GLN A 513 24.71 -8.52 1.44
CA GLN A 513 23.53 -7.78 1.84
C GLN A 513 22.84 -8.40 3.06
N LEU A 514 22.71 -9.73 3.11
CA LEU A 514 22.18 -10.45 4.27
C LEU A 514 22.99 -10.14 5.54
N ALA A 515 24.33 -10.10 5.44
CA ALA A 515 25.21 -9.77 6.55
C ALA A 515 25.05 -8.31 7.00
N ASP A 516 25.01 -7.37 6.06
CA ASP A 516 24.86 -5.91 6.33
C ASP A 516 23.53 -5.57 6.98
N GLU A 517 22.48 -6.33 6.67
CA GLU A 517 21.16 -6.17 7.26
C GLU A 517 20.94 -6.98 8.56
N GLY A 518 21.90 -7.83 8.96
CA GLY A 518 21.84 -8.63 10.18
C GLY A 518 20.81 -9.77 10.10
N ALA A 519 20.76 -10.45 8.94
CA ALA A 519 19.83 -11.55 8.68
C ALA A 519 19.91 -12.67 9.72
N LEU A 520 18.75 -13.21 10.07
CA LEU A 520 18.62 -14.47 10.80
C LEU A 520 18.47 -15.62 9.80
N TYR A 521 19.16 -16.72 10.03
CA TYR A 521 19.20 -17.85 9.09
C TYR A 521 18.40 -19.05 9.60
N PRO A 522 18.00 -19.98 8.72
CA PRO A 522 17.55 -21.28 9.16
C PRO A 522 18.65 -22.00 9.96
N GLU A 523 18.25 -22.92 10.83
CA GLU A 523 19.16 -23.70 11.66
C GLU A 523 19.22 -25.15 11.16
N ASP A 524 20.34 -25.83 11.35
CA ASP A 524 20.46 -27.26 11.13
C ASP A 524 19.87 -28.08 12.30
N LYS A 525 20.01 -29.40 12.27
CA LYS A 525 19.54 -30.31 13.33
C LYS A 525 20.24 -30.09 14.68
N GLU A 526 21.44 -29.57 14.65
CA GLU A 526 22.27 -29.24 15.80
C GLU A 526 22.01 -27.80 16.32
N GLY A 527 21.19 -26.99 15.61
CA GLY A 527 20.88 -25.62 15.96
C GLY A 527 21.91 -24.60 15.45
N ASN A 528 22.77 -24.94 14.50
CA ASN A 528 23.71 -24.00 13.91
C ASN A 528 23.08 -23.28 12.74
N ALA A 529 23.32 -21.96 12.64
CA ALA A 529 22.81 -21.13 11.55
C ALA A 529 23.42 -21.52 10.20
N ILE A 530 22.55 -21.82 9.23
CA ILE A 530 22.93 -22.20 7.86
C ILE A 530 23.09 -20.94 7.03
N ARG A 531 24.34 -20.53 6.79
CA ARG A 531 24.67 -19.38 5.96
C ARG A 531 24.83 -19.76 4.48
N PRO A 532 24.58 -18.84 3.54
CA PRO A 532 24.83 -19.11 2.13
C PRO A 532 26.30 -19.48 1.89
N VAL A 533 26.50 -20.51 1.09
CA VAL A 533 27.81 -20.99 0.63
C VAL A 533 27.82 -21.05 -0.90
N LEU A 534 29.01 -20.95 -1.50
CA LEU A 534 29.25 -21.06 -2.94
C LEU A 534 29.24 -22.53 -3.38
#